data_da6a4e0b5c2e198e2b5ac116a7de2ad9
#
_entry.id   da6a4e0b5c2e198e2b5ac116a7de2ad9
#
_cell.length_a   1.000
_cell.length_b   1.000
_cell.length_c   1.000
_cell.angle_alpha   90.00
_cell.angle_beta   90.00
_cell.angle_gamma   90.00
#
_symmetry.space_group_name_H-M   'P 1'
#
loop_
_entity.id
_entity.type
_entity.pdbx_description
1 polymer ?
#
loop_
_entity_poly.entity_id
_entity_poly.type
_entity_poly.pdbx_seq_one_letter_code
_entity_poly.pdbx_strand_id
1 'polypeptide(L)'
;MKRLLSILICVAVLFSFAACNQNEMDPAEAKKLVIWHDKEEAVVAAMENYLKTAVPDLEIVFEKKTSLTDSLKLVGNDPSAAPDMFIFAHDKVGVFAEMGILAPVEDLLPENALANYLPMTLEAATYKDTLYQLPLYFETLLFMYNRRYMQDNEVPKTTEELLTYMQNNTGRGRYGFVEQHSTAYYSAAWIHGFGGDIIDESGTPFPDAQAVKDALRYHLKFVDLMPGETEYNTVNTLFLEGKADATIGGPWMVPSARAAEIDLGIAAMPVVDSTGKALAPYSGVQGIHVLKFAAENKTEAVKQLFAALTDPTVGIDLALASGCAPANSTCYDDERVANDELVQAMRTTAEIAVPMPNIPEMDVMWTVVGNLLTDVNLSGKDIEESFAAALKQANQLIDSMK
;
A
#
# COMPACT_ATOMS: atom_id res chain seq x y z
N MET A 1 -36.90 63.76 21.73
CA MET A 1 -37.13 62.35 21.31
C MET A 1 -36.38 61.98 20.06
N LYS A 2 -36.33 62.78 18.99
CA LYS A 2 -35.60 62.40 17.74
C LYS A 2 -34.05 62.33 17.88
N ARG A 3 -33.43 63.11 18.80
CA ARG A 3 -31.95 63.04 19.01
C ARG A 3 -31.46 61.88 19.89
N LEU A 4 -32.31 61.34 20.77
CA LEU A 4 -32.01 60.15 21.56
C LEU A 4 -32.13 58.88 20.76
N LEU A 5 -33.02 58.84 19.77
CA LEU A 5 -33.15 57.64 18.85
C LEU A 5 -31.95 57.50 17.90
N SER A 6 -31.33 58.60 17.47
CA SER A 6 -30.15 58.57 16.60
C SER A 6 -28.89 58.07 17.32
N ILE A 7 -28.75 58.31 18.62
CA ILE A 7 -27.61 57.81 19.41
C ILE A 7 -27.76 56.35 19.72
N LEU A 8 -28.98 55.86 19.94
CA LEU A 8 -29.22 54.42 20.16
C LEU A 8 -28.94 53.56 18.91
N ILE A 9 -29.21 54.09 17.70
CA ILE A 9 -28.94 53.40 16.43
C ILE A 9 -27.43 53.37 16.13
N CYS A 10 -26.68 54.43 16.45
CA CYS A 10 -25.22 54.45 16.28
C CYS A 10 -24.48 53.50 17.23
N VAL A 11 -24.98 53.31 18.47
CA VAL A 11 -24.41 52.37 19.43
C VAL A 11 -24.72 50.89 19.00
N ALA A 12 -25.92 50.63 18.45
CA ALA A 12 -26.28 49.30 17.94
C ALA A 12 -25.47 48.91 16.70
N VAL A 13 -25.09 49.85 15.82
CA VAL A 13 -24.25 49.59 14.64
C VAL A 13 -22.78 49.40 15.05
N LEU A 14 -22.29 50.01 16.11
CA LEU A 14 -20.91 49.79 16.62
C LEU A 14 -20.74 48.42 17.32
N PHE A 15 -21.80 47.84 17.86
CA PHE A 15 -21.76 46.48 18.40
C PHE A 15 -21.91 45.38 17.32
N SER A 16 -22.40 45.72 16.12
CA SER A 16 -22.54 44.76 15.02
C SER A 16 -21.24 44.52 14.24
N PHE A 17 -20.20 45.34 14.43
CA PHE A 17 -18.89 45.16 13.81
C PHE A 17 -17.86 44.42 14.70
N ALA A 18 -18.22 44.09 15.94
CA ALA A 18 -17.37 43.30 16.85
C ALA A 18 -17.65 41.80 16.78
N ALA A 19 -18.48 41.31 15.83
CA ALA A 19 -18.81 39.91 15.64
C ALA A 19 -18.29 39.38 14.31
N CYS A 20 -17.14 39.82 13.83
CA CYS A 20 -16.25 39.01 12.99
C CYS A 20 -15.31 38.25 13.95
N ASN A 21 -15.88 37.33 14.76
CA ASN A 21 -15.11 36.28 15.30
C ASN A 21 -14.69 35.42 14.09
N GLN A 22 -13.42 35.49 13.72
CA GLN A 22 -12.75 34.33 13.20
C GLN A 22 -13.17 33.19 14.13
N ASN A 23 -13.78 32.15 13.61
CA ASN A 23 -13.99 30.90 14.35
C ASN A 23 -12.59 30.37 14.67
N GLU A 24 -12.00 30.81 15.78
CA GLU A 24 -10.82 30.18 16.36
C GLU A 24 -11.26 28.75 16.70
N MET A 25 -10.57 27.76 16.10
CA MET A 25 -10.79 26.36 16.41
C MET A 25 -10.67 26.13 17.92
N ASP A 26 -11.54 25.28 18.48
CA ASP A 26 -11.42 24.88 19.88
C ASP A 26 -9.99 24.37 20.14
N PRO A 27 -9.28 24.83 21.17
CA PRO A 27 -7.94 24.39 21.49
C PRO A 27 -7.82 22.86 21.67
N ALA A 28 -8.87 22.17 22.10
CA ALA A 28 -8.91 20.72 22.20
C ALA A 28 -9.00 20.09 20.80
N GLU A 29 -9.84 20.63 19.92
CA GLU A 29 -9.96 20.15 18.52
C GLU A 29 -8.69 20.41 17.72
N ALA A 30 -7.97 21.50 18.00
CA ALA A 30 -6.68 21.80 17.37
C ALA A 30 -5.56 20.79 17.71
N LYS A 31 -5.72 20.02 18.79
CA LYS A 31 -4.80 18.95 19.22
C LYS A 31 -5.28 17.55 18.92
N LYS A 32 -6.42 17.40 18.27
CA LYS A 32 -6.99 16.12 17.85
C LYS A 32 -6.69 15.87 16.37
N LEU A 33 -6.14 14.68 16.09
CA LEU A 33 -5.87 14.21 14.71
C LEU A 33 -6.59 12.89 14.47
N VAL A 34 -7.45 12.86 13.46
CA VAL A 34 -8.13 11.65 12.99
C VAL A 34 -7.34 11.09 11.81
N ILE A 35 -6.88 9.84 11.92
CA ILE A 35 -6.06 9.16 10.93
C ILE A 35 -6.81 7.95 10.39
N TRP A 36 -7.17 7.97 9.12
CA TRP A 36 -7.75 6.81 8.46
C TRP A 36 -6.66 5.85 7.97
N HIS A 37 -6.95 4.54 8.02
CA HIS A 37 -6.01 3.51 7.59
C HIS A 37 -6.74 2.23 7.14
N ASP A 38 -6.02 1.36 6.44
CA ASP A 38 -6.43 0.00 6.08
C ASP A 38 -5.55 -1.09 6.72
N LYS A 39 -4.66 -0.68 7.63
CA LYS A 39 -3.59 -1.53 8.18
C LYS A 39 -4.10 -2.59 9.16
N GLU A 40 -3.28 -3.62 9.36
CA GLU A 40 -3.49 -4.66 10.37
C GLU A 40 -3.37 -4.09 11.78
N GLU A 41 -4.05 -4.75 12.71
CA GLU A 41 -4.12 -4.34 14.12
C GLU A 41 -2.73 -4.23 14.76
N ALA A 42 -1.78 -5.14 14.43
CA ALA A 42 -0.43 -5.12 14.97
C ALA A 42 0.35 -3.84 14.58
N VAL A 43 0.21 -3.37 13.35
CA VAL A 43 0.82 -2.13 12.85
C VAL A 43 0.27 -0.93 13.58
N VAL A 44 -1.06 -0.84 13.69
CA VAL A 44 -1.73 0.28 14.37
C VAL A 44 -1.41 0.32 15.85
N ALA A 45 -1.42 -0.85 16.53
CA ALA A 45 -1.08 -0.96 17.93
C ALA A 45 0.37 -0.53 18.22
N ALA A 46 1.32 -0.86 17.35
CA ALA A 46 2.71 -0.40 17.46
C ALA A 46 2.80 1.13 17.38
N MET A 47 2.14 1.75 16.38
CA MET A 47 2.07 3.21 16.25
C MET A 47 1.40 3.87 17.45
N GLU A 48 0.23 3.37 17.89
CA GLU A 48 -0.47 3.92 19.06
C GLU A 48 0.37 3.88 20.32
N ASN A 49 1.04 2.75 20.59
CA ASN A 49 1.86 2.58 21.78
C ASN A 49 3.05 3.56 21.79
N TYR A 50 3.71 3.73 20.64
CA TYR A 50 4.78 4.69 20.48
C TYR A 50 4.28 6.13 20.68
N LEU A 51 3.23 6.53 19.96
CA LEU A 51 2.71 7.90 19.94
C LEU A 51 2.13 8.35 21.29
N LYS A 52 1.54 7.44 22.07
CA LYS A 52 1.10 7.75 23.47
C LYS A 52 2.22 8.29 24.35
N THR A 53 3.48 7.90 24.05
CA THR A 53 4.66 8.36 24.81
C THR A 53 5.35 9.53 24.11
N ALA A 54 5.43 9.50 22.79
CA ALA A 54 6.16 10.48 22.00
C ALA A 54 5.42 11.83 21.92
N VAL A 55 4.08 11.82 21.83
CA VAL A 55 3.23 13.04 21.72
C VAL A 55 2.03 12.98 22.65
N PRO A 56 2.25 12.94 23.99
CA PRO A 56 1.19 12.73 24.98
C PRO A 56 0.16 13.87 25.02
N ASP A 57 0.48 15.02 24.46
CA ASP A 57 -0.41 16.22 24.40
C ASP A 57 -1.36 16.20 23.20
N LEU A 58 -1.22 15.23 22.27
CA LEU A 58 -2.10 15.07 21.12
C LEU A 58 -3.12 13.94 21.36
N GLU A 59 -4.36 14.18 20.98
CA GLU A 59 -5.38 13.14 20.84
C GLU A 59 -5.29 12.56 19.42
N ILE A 60 -4.78 11.34 19.25
CA ILE A 60 -4.67 10.68 17.97
C ILE A 60 -5.70 9.56 17.91
N VAL A 61 -6.57 9.59 16.89
CA VAL A 61 -7.64 8.63 16.69
C VAL A 61 -7.39 7.89 15.39
N PHE A 62 -7.11 6.59 15.46
CA PHE A 62 -7.01 5.73 14.29
C PHE A 62 -8.37 5.14 13.93
N GLU A 63 -8.77 5.25 12.67
CA GLU A 63 -10.02 4.70 12.16
C GLU A 63 -9.76 3.79 10.95
N LYS A 64 -10.08 2.51 11.09
CA LYS A 64 -9.95 1.54 9.98
C LYS A 64 -11.05 1.73 8.95
N LYS A 65 -10.66 1.78 7.66
CA LYS A 65 -11.56 1.88 6.50
C LYS A 65 -11.29 0.74 5.52
N THR A 66 -12.31 -0.01 5.17
CA THR A 66 -12.19 -1.14 4.21
C THR A 66 -12.12 -0.68 2.75
N SER A 67 -12.63 0.51 2.43
CA SER A 67 -12.60 1.12 1.09
C SER A 67 -12.01 2.53 1.20
N LEU A 68 -10.76 2.62 1.67
CA LEU A 68 -10.13 3.89 2.02
C LEU A 68 -10.04 4.83 0.81
N THR A 69 -9.61 4.31 -0.34
CA THR A 69 -9.49 5.09 -1.59
C THR A 69 -10.82 5.70 -2.01
N ASP A 70 -11.89 4.90 -2.06
CA ASP A 70 -13.22 5.38 -2.46
C ASP A 70 -13.79 6.38 -1.45
N SER A 71 -13.57 6.12 -0.16
CA SER A 71 -13.96 7.04 0.91
C SER A 71 -13.28 8.41 0.77
N LEU A 72 -11.97 8.43 0.52
CA LEU A 72 -11.21 9.66 0.31
C LEU A 72 -11.63 10.39 -0.97
N LYS A 73 -11.89 9.66 -2.07
CA LYS A 73 -12.43 10.26 -3.29
C LYS A 73 -13.78 10.95 -3.06
N LEU A 74 -14.61 10.38 -2.18
CA LEU A 74 -15.94 10.93 -1.89
C LEU A 74 -15.90 12.16 -0.98
N VAL A 75 -15.10 12.11 0.10
CA VAL A 75 -15.17 13.13 1.17
C VAL A 75 -13.87 13.92 1.35
N GLY A 76 -12.78 13.61 0.65
CA GLY A 76 -11.46 14.21 0.89
C GLY A 76 -11.40 15.75 0.74
N ASN A 77 -12.36 16.34 0.02
CA ASN A 77 -12.53 17.80 -0.10
C ASN A 77 -13.54 18.38 0.89
N ASP A 78 -14.14 17.57 1.77
CA ASP A 78 -15.11 18.03 2.77
C ASP A 78 -14.47 18.01 4.17
N PRO A 79 -14.05 19.18 4.73
CA PRO A 79 -13.40 19.25 6.04
C PRO A 79 -14.26 18.72 7.21
N SER A 80 -15.58 18.58 7.00
CA SER A 80 -16.49 18.09 8.05
C SER A 80 -16.63 16.57 8.08
N ALA A 81 -16.20 15.87 7.03
CA ALA A 81 -16.39 14.44 6.86
C ALA A 81 -15.06 13.68 6.63
N ALA A 82 -14.03 14.35 6.12
CA ALA A 82 -12.74 13.77 5.85
C ALA A 82 -11.87 13.62 7.12
N PRO A 83 -10.90 12.71 7.15
CA PRO A 83 -9.90 12.64 8.23
C PRO A 83 -8.92 13.81 8.12
N ASP A 84 -8.12 14.02 9.16
CA ASP A 84 -6.98 14.95 9.08
C ASP A 84 -5.84 14.38 8.26
N MET A 85 -5.59 13.08 8.41
CA MET A 85 -4.48 12.34 7.79
C MET A 85 -4.93 10.92 7.43
N PHE A 86 -4.13 10.24 6.61
CA PHE A 86 -4.36 8.82 6.35
C PHE A 86 -3.06 8.08 6.07
N ILE A 87 -3.05 6.76 6.36
CA ILE A 87 -1.92 5.87 6.08
C ILE A 87 -2.32 4.96 4.93
N PHE A 88 -1.56 5.05 3.83
CA PHE A 88 -1.80 4.24 2.63
C PHE A 88 -0.54 4.06 1.78
N ALA A 89 -0.62 3.18 0.78
CA ALA A 89 0.44 2.97 -0.19
C ALA A 89 0.61 4.16 -1.15
N HIS A 90 1.84 4.36 -1.62
CA HIS A 90 2.23 5.50 -2.45
C HIS A 90 1.57 5.53 -3.84
N ASP A 91 1.05 4.42 -4.35
CA ASP A 91 0.41 4.33 -5.68
C ASP A 91 -0.83 5.23 -5.83
N LYS A 92 -1.33 5.81 -4.72
CA LYS A 92 -2.45 6.77 -4.73
C LYS A 92 -2.01 8.23 -4.64
N VAL A 93 -0.71 8.50 -4.50
CA VAL A 93 -0.20 9.88 -4.37
C VAL A 93 -0.65 10.75 -5.54
N GLY A 94 -0.43 10.30 -6.78
CA GLY A 94 -0.79 11.09 -7.95
C GLY A 94 -2.27 11.39 -8.07
N VAL A 95 -3.15 10.40 -7.86
CA VAL A 95 -4.60 10.62 -7.95
C VAL A 95 -5.09 11.60 -6.88
N PHE A 96 -4.62 11.50 -5.65
CA PHE A 96 -5.04 12.39 -4.58
C PHE A 96 -4.41 13.79 -4.69
N ALA A 97 -3.18 13.89 -5.22
CA ALA A 97 -2.54 15.16 -5.54
C ALA A 97 -3.30 15.92 -6.64
N GLU A 98 -3.69 15.24 -7.73
CA GLU A 98 -4.50 15.83 -8.81
C GLU A 98 -5.91 16.23 -8.34
N MET A 99 -6.48 15.51 -7.37
CA MET A 99 -7.73 15.92 -6.71
C MET A 99 -7.57 17.17 -5.81
N GLY A 100 -6.33 17.59 -5.52
CA GLY A 100 -6.02 18.74 -4.67
C GLY A 100 -6.36 18.55 -3.18
N ILE A 101 -6.49 17.30 -2.72
CA ILE A 101 -6.80 17.01 -1.31
C ILE A 101 -5.55 16.89 -0.44
N LEU A 102 -4.38 16.63 -1.01
CA LEU A 102 -3.12 16.49 -0.28
C LEU A 102 -2.41 17.84 -0.07
N ALA A 103 -1.73 17.99 1.06
CA ALA A 103 -0.73 19.02 1.27
C ALA A 103 0.68 18.43 1.10
N PRO A 104 1.65 19.22 0.54
CA PRO A 104 3.06 18.88 0.61
C PRO A 104 3.52 18.67 2.06
N VAL A 105 4.42 17.71 2.29
CA VAL A 105 4.86 17.38 3.66
C VAL A 105 6.19 18.01 4.05
N GLU A 106 6.99 18.51 3.10
CA GLU A 106 8.35 19.04 3.35
C GLU A 106 8.37 20.15 4.39
N ASP A 107 7.44 21.13 4.29
CA ASP A 107 7.37 22.28 5.21
C ASP A 107 6.78 21.93 6.59
N LEU A 108 6.29 20.69 6.72
CA LEU A 108 5.69 20.17 7.94
C LEU A 108 6.67 19.28 8.73
N LEU A 109 7.81 18.91 8.11
CA LEU A 109 8.82 18.05 8.70
C LEU A 109 9.88 18.88 9.45
N PRO A 110 10.55 18.29 10.46
CA PRO A 110 11.76 18.88 11.04
C PRO A 110 12.86 19.06 9.99
N GLU A 111 13.75 20.02 10.22
CA GLU A 111 14.91 20.24 9.39
C GLU A 111 15.78 18.95 9.30
N ASN A 112 16.19 18.57 8.10
CA ASN A 112 16.96 17.35 7.80
C ASN A 112 16.29 16.02 8.20
N ALA A 113 15.01 15.99 8.48
CA ALA A 113 14.29 14.78 8.90
C ALA A 113 14.43 13.62 7.91
N LEU A 114 14.55 13.93 6.62
CA LEU A 114 14.62 12.94 5.54
C LEU A 114 16.05 12.48 5.18
N ALA A 115 17.08 12.99 5.86
CA ALA A 115 18.49 12.74 5.49
C ALA A 115 18.89 11.24 5.50
N ASN A 116 18.22 10.44 6.34
CA ASN A 116 18.47 9.01 6.48
C ASN A 116 17.39 8.13 5.83
N TYR A 117 16.48 8.70 5.05
CA TYR A 117 15.49 7.89 4.35
C TYR A 117 16.07 7.24 3.10
N LEU A 118 15.62 6.03 2.81
CA LEU A 118 16.01 5.31 1.61
C LEU A 118 15.52 6.07 0.36
N PRO A 119 16.40 6.38 -0.61
CA PRO A 119 16.03 7.20 -1.78
C PRO A 119 14.79 6.68 -2.51
N MET A 120 14.67 5.36 -2.69
CA MET A 120 13.52 4.74 -3.34
C MET A 120 12.18 5.05 -2.65
N THR A 121 12.19 5.23 -1.33
CA THR A 121 10.95 5.52 -0.58
C THR A 121 10.53 6.98 -0.74
N LEU A 122 11.50 7.88 -0.86
CA LEU A 122 11.24 9.30 -1.15
C LEU A 122 10.77 9.50 -2.59
N GLU A 123 11.39 8.80 -3.55
CA GLU A 123 10.97 8.82 -4.95
C GLU A 123 9.52 8.34 -5.11
N ALA A 124 9.17 7.21 -4.49
CA ALA A 124 7.82 6.68 -4.49
C ALA A 124 6.78 7.66 -3.90
N ALA A 125 7.16 8.40 -2.85
CA ALA A 125 6.31 9.37 -2.14
C ALA A 125 6.21 10.74 -2.85
N THR A 126 6.99 10.94 -3.93
CA THR A 126 7.07 12.21 -4.67
C THR A 126 6.26 12.13 -5.96
N TYR A 127 5.45 13.13 -6.21
CA TYR A 127 4.70 13.30 -7.46
C TYR A 127 4.88 14.71 -7.99
N LYS A 128 5.28 14.85 -9.28
CA LYS A 128 5.59 16.16 -9.91
C LYS A 128 6.49 17.03 -9.04
N ASP A 129 7.64 16.47 -8.63
CA ASP A 129 8.66 17.13 -7.80
C ASP A 129 8.20 17.58 -6.39
N THR A 130 7.07 17.08 -5.90
CA THR A 130 6.53 17.42 -4.59
C THR A 130 6.32 16.18 -3.75
N LEU A 131 6.84 16.17 -2.52
CA LEU A 131 6.66 15.08 -1.57
C LEU A 131 5.29 15.20 -0.87
N TYR A 132 4.42 14.20 -1.07
CA TYR A 132 3.06 14.18 -0.51
C TYR A 132 2.85 13.12 0.59
N GLN A 133 3.88 12.34 0.88
CA GLN A 133 3.80 11.29 1.88
C GLN A 133 5.07 11.29 2.71
N LEU A 134 4.96 11.16 4.04
CA LEU A 134 6.09 10.75 4.86
C LEU A 134 6.17 9.22 4.83
N PRO A 135 7.19 8.62 4.18
CA PRO A 135 7.37 7.18 4.14
C PRO A 135 7.58 6.61 5.54
N LEU A 136 6.92 5.52 5.87
CA LEU A 136 7.11 4.80 7.13
C LEU A 136 7.90 3.51 6.92
N TYR A 137 7.49 2.72 5.94
CA TYR A 137 8.12 1.45 5.57
C TYR A 137 7.79 1.09 4.13
N PHE A 138 8.52 0.14 3.58
CA PHE A 138 8.18 -0.48 2.31
C PHE A 138 7.91 -1.97 2.47
N GLU A 139 7.18 -2.52 1.52
CA GLU A 139 6.78 -3.93 1.49
C GLU A 139 6.68 -4.43 0.06
N THR A 140 6.82 -5.74 -0.10
CA THR A 140 6.62 -6.44 -1.36
C THR A 140 6.09 -7.84 -1.08
N LEU A 141 5.70 -8.58 -2.12
CA LEU A 141 5.31 -9.98 -1.96
C LEU A 141 6.57 -10.86 -1.85
N LEU A 142 6.44 -11.93 -1.08
CA LEU A 142 7.47 -12.91 -0.80
C LEU A 142 6.98 -14.31 -1.15
N PHE A 143 7.88 -15.20 -1.54
CA PHE A 143 7.59 -16.63 -1.61
C PHE A 143 7.67 -17.21 -0.20
N MET A 144 6.51 -17.57 0.35
CA MET A 144 6.35 -18.12 1.69
C MET A 144 5.97 -19.60 1.63
N TYR A 145 6.52 -20.41 2.52
CA TYR A 145 6.21 -21.85 2.57
C TYR A 145 6.16 -22.35 4.01
N ASN A 146 5.44 -23.45 4.21
CA ASN A 146 5.34 -24.13 5.49
C ASN A 146 6.37 -25.27 5.52
N ARG A 147 7.44 -25.14 6.33
CA ARG A 147 8.54 -26.13 6.44
C ARG A 147 8.07 -27.50 6.85
N ARG A 148 6.87 -27.63 7.42
CA ARG A 148 6.25 -28.93 7.71
C ARG A 148 5.93 -29.75 6.47
N TYR A 149 5.68 -29.07 5.32
CA TYR A 149 5.23 -29.72 4.09
C TYR A 149 6.24 -29.56 2.95
N MET A 150 6.91 -28.44 2.88
CA MET A 150 7.97 -28.14 1.90
C MET A 150 9.27 -27.88 2.67
N GLN A 151 10.23 -28.80 2.60
CA GLN A 151 11.54 -28.62 3.25
C GLN A 151 12.38 -27.58 2.51
N ASP A 152 13.35 -26.94 3.19
CA ASP A 152 14.19 -25.89 2.61
C ASP A 152 14.92 -26.33 1.33
N ASN A 153 15.27 -27.61 1.21
CA ASN A 153 15.91 -28.18 0.01
C ASN A 153 14.92 -28.56 -1.12
N GLU A 154 13.63 -28.46 -0.88
CA GLU A 154 12.55 -28.73 -1.86
C GLU A 154 11.97 -27.41 -2.41
N VAL A 155 12.38 -26.26 -1.86
CA VAL A 155 11.89 -24.95 -2.31
C VAL A 155 12.26 -24.73 -3.78
N PRO A 156 11.26 -24.50 -4.65
CA PRO A 156 11.47 -24.30 -6.07
C PRO A 156 12.28 -23.03 -6.36
N LYS A 157 13.30 -23.15 -7.18
CA LYS A 157 14.15 -22.02 -7.62
C LYS A 157 13.69 -21.46 -8.97
N THR A 158 12.97 -22.25 -9.73
CA THR A 158 12.42 -21.86 -11.03
C THR A 158 10.93 -22.13 -11.09
N THR A 159 10.26 -21.49 -12.03
CA THR A 159 8.83 -21.71 -12.23
C THR A 159 8.49 -23.10 -12.74
N GLU A 160 9.36 -23.76 -13.51
CA GLU A 160 9.17 -25.16 -13.92
C GLU A 160 9.32 -26.12 -12.72
N GLU A 161 10.24 -25.85 -11.79
CA GLU A 161 10.34 -26.62 -10.53
C GLU A 161 9.08 -26.41 -9.69
N LEU A 162 8.56 -25.17 -9.59
CA LEU A 162 7.29 -24.88 -8.89
C LEU A 162 6.12 -25.63 -9.52
N LEU A 163 5.99 -25.60 -10.83
CA LEU A 163 4.94 -26.33 -11.54
C LEU A 163 5.01 -27.84 -11.27
N THR A 164 6.23 -28.40 -11.32
CA THR A 164 6.46 -29.81 -11.00
C THR A 164 6.09 -30.15 -9.56
N TYR A 165 6.46 -29.26 -8.61
CA TYR A 165 6.09 -29.41 -7.20
C TYR A 165 4.56 -29.41 -7.03
N MET A 166 3.86 -28.46 -7.64
CA MET A 166 2.40 -28.36 -7.62
C MET A 166 1.72 -29.61 -8.18
N GLN A 167 2.19 -30.13 -9.34
CA GLN A 167 1.64 -31.33 -9.96
C GLN A 167 1.75 -32.58 -9.05
N ASN A 168 2.81 -32.66 -8.27
CA ASN A 168 3.06 -33.78 -7.36
C ASN A 168 2.33 -33.65 -6.02
N ASN A 169 2.06 -32.44 -5.57
CA ASN A 169 1.56 -32.15 -4.21
C ASN A 169 0.13 -31.57 -4.18
N THR A 170 -0.51 -31.33 -5.33
CA THR A 170 -1.90 -30.87 -5.39
C THR A 170 -2.87 -32.04 -5.52
N GLY A 171 -3.89 -32.07 -4.69
CA GLY A 171 -4.96 -33.06 -4.74
C GLY A 171 -5.55 -33.38 -3.37
N ARG A 172 -6.71 -34.00 -3.35
CA ARG A 172 -7.43 -34.38 -2.13
C ARG A 172 -7.70 -33.22 -1.16
N GLY A 173 -7.93 -32.00 -1.71
CA GLY A 173 -8.19 -30.80 -0.92
C GLY A 173 -6.93 -30.11 -0.36
N ARG A 174 -5.77 -30.46 -0.87
CA ARG A 174 -4.48 -29.80 -0.61
C ARG A 174 -3.91 -29.23 -1.89
N TYR A 175 -3.09 -28.19 -1.76
CA TYR A 175 -2.44 -27.48 -2.85
C TYR A 175 -0.94 -27.36 -2.59
N GLY A 176 -0.10 -27.68 -3.55
CA GLY A 176 1.35 -27.45 -3.44
C GLY A 176 1.69 -25.95 -3.36
N PHE A 177 0.86 -25.12 -3.98
CA PHE A 177 0.99 -23.68 -3.98
C PHE A 177 -0.37 -23.01 -4.24
N VAL A 178 -0.59 -21.83 -3.65
CA VAL A 178 -1.76 -20.98 -3.88
C VAL A 178 -1.35 -19.51 -3.92
N GLU A 179 -2.09 -18.69 -4.69
CA GLU A 179 -1.96 -17.24 -4.69
C GLU A 179 -3.25 -16.57 -5.12
N GLN A 180 -3.35 -15.25 -4.98
CA GLN A 180 -4.47 -14.45 -5.49
C GLN A 180 -4.33 -14.22 -7.01
N HIS A 181 -4.40 -15.28 -7.79
CA HIS A 181 -4.10 -15.30 -9.22
C HIS A 181 -5.02 -14.45 -10.11
N SER A 182 -6.03 -13.80 -9.55
CA SER A 182 -6.95 -12.92 -10.28
C SER A 182 -6.95 -11.49 -9.77
N THR A 183 -5.92 -11.09 -9.03
CA THR A 183 -5.70 -9.69 -8.62
C THR A 183 -4.44 -9.12 -9.26
N ALA A 184 -4.54 -7.87 -9.73
CA ALA A 184 -3.45 -7.21 -10.46
C ALA A 184 -2.15 -7.16 -9.65
N TYR A 185 -2.22 -6.85 -8.34
CA TYR A 185 -1.04 -6.73 -7.48
C TYR A 185 -0.24 -8.03 -7.38
N TYR A 186 -0.90 -9.18 -7.25
CA TYR A 186 -0.24 -10.49 -7.16
C TYR A 186 0.25 -10.99 -8.53
N SER A 187 -0.59 -10.85 -9.55
CA SER A 187 -0.27 -11.33 -10.90
C SER A 187 0.79 -10.48 -11.62
N ALA A 188 1.04 -9.25 -11.15
CA ALA A 188 2.12 -8.39 -11.68
C ALA A 188 3.48 -9.08 -11.65
N ALA A 189 3.77 -9.91 -10.63
CA ALA A 189 5.02 -10.66 -10.53
C ALA A 189 5.28 -11.55 -11.76
N TRP A 190 4.25 -12.20 -12.27
CA TRP A 190 4.32 -13.01 -13.49
C TRP A 190 4.53 -12.15 -14.72
N ILE A 191 3.80 -11.03 -14.85
CA ILE A 191 3.93 -10.10 -15.98
C ILE A 191 5.36 -9.58 -16.07
N HIS A 192 5.92 -9.09 -14.97
CA HIS A 192 7.28 -8.57 -14.91
C HIS A 192 8.34 -9.66 -15.16
N GLY A 193 8.11 -10.88 -14.65
CA GLY A 193 8.96 -12.04 -14.92
C GLY A 193 9.09 -12.38 -16.41
N PHE A 194 8.07 -12.04 -17.20
CA PHE A 194 8.11 -12.13 -18.67
C PHE A 194 8.64 -10.86 -19.35
N GLY A 195 8.94 -9.81 -18.59
CA GLY A 195 9.45 -8.53 -19.08
C GLY A 195 8.38 -7.59 -19.59
N GLY A 196 7.10 -7.88 -19.31
CA GLY A 196 5.98 -6.99 -19.52
C GLY A 196 5.79 -6.01 -18.35
N ASP A 197 4.88 -5.07 -18.53
CA ASP A 197 4.44 -4.16 -17.49
C ASP A 197 2.94 -3.88 -17.63
N ILE A 198 2.31 -3.46 -16.52
CA ILE A 198 0.90 -3.06 -16.50
C ILE A 198 0.72 -1.67 -17.10
N ILE A 199 1.60 -0.74 -16.76
CA ILE A 199 1.62 0.64 -17.28
C ILE A 199 3.03 1.20 -17.11
N ASP A 200 3.49 2.01 -18.05
CA ASP A 200 4.78 2.69 -17.92
C ASP A 200 4.65 4.09 -17.27
N GLU A 201 5.79 4.72 -17.00
CA GLU A 201 5.85 6.06 -16.40
C GLU A 201 5.18 7.16 -17.25
N SER A 202 5.00 6.91 -18.55
CA SER A 202 4.29 7.83 -19.45
C SER A 202 2.76 7.68 -19.42
N GLY A 203 2.25 6.72 -18.66
CA GLY A 203 0.84 6.37 -18.63
C GLY A 203 0.38 5.50 -19.79
N THR A 204 1.31 4.83 -20.51
CA THR A 204 0.96 3.90 -21.59
C THR A 204 0.60 2.54 -21.03
N PRO A 205 -0.66 2.06 -21.18
CA PRO A 205 -1.06 0.75 -20.69
C PRO A 205 -0.43 -0.38 -21.52
N PHE A 206 0.06 -1.41 -20.82
CA PHE A 206 0.65 -2.61 -21.40
C PHE A 206 1.71 -2.33 -22.48
N PRO A 207 2.82 -1.63 -22.14
CA PRO A 207 3.81 -1.17 -23.14
C PRO A 207 4.43 -2.34 -23.91
N ASP A 208 4.54 -3.54 -23.33
CA ASP A 208 4.86 -4.77 -24.05
C ASP A 208 3.69 -5.76 -23.99
N ALA A 209 2.74 -5.57 -24.88
CA ALA A 209 1.53 -6.38 -24.99
C ALA A 209 1.82 -7.88 -25.21
N GLN A 210 2.92 -8.23 -25.90
CA GLN A 210 3.24 -9.63 -26.16
C GLN A 210 3.76 -10.32 -24.89
N ALA A 211 4.62 -9.66 -24.14
CA ALA A 211 5.14 -10.19 -22.86
C ALA A 211 4.00 -10.41 -21.85
N VAL A 212 3.03 -9.49 -21.77
CA VAL A 212 1.84 -9.65 -20.91
C VAL A 212 1.02 -10.89 -21.33
N LYS A 213 0.74 -11.05 -22.62
CA LYS A 213 -0.02 -12.22 -23.11
C LYS A 213 0.74 -13.54 -22.88
N ASP A 214 2.05 -13.54 -23.03
CA ASP A 214 2.87 -14.73 -22.79
C ASP A 214 2.91 -15.08 -21.29
N ALA A 215 2.99 -14.08 -20.42
CA ALA A 215 2.84 -14.27 -18.98
C ALA A 215 1.49 -14.90 -18.62
N LEU A 216 0.38 -14.39 -19.15
CA LEU A 216 -0.96 -14.94 -18.91
C LEU A 216 -1.06 -16.41 -19.37
N ARG A 217 -0.58 -16.74 -20.59
CA ARG A 217 -0.58 -18.12 -21.09
C ARG A 217 0.23 -19.07 -20.21
N TYR A 218 1.38 -18.61 -19.75
CA TYR A 218 2.24 -19.40 -18.89
C TYR A 218 1.63 -19.61 -17.52
N HIS A 219 1.11 -18.55 -16.90
CA HIS A 219 0.51 -18.55 -15.59
C HIS A 219 -0.73 -19.45 -15.50
N LEU A 220 -1.52 -19.61 -16.57
CA LEU A 220 -2.66 -20.53 -16.60
C LEU A 220 -2.29 -21.98 -16.23
N LYS A 221 -1.07 -22.45 -16.51
CA LYS A 221 -0.62 -23.79 -16.11
C LYS A 221 -0.62 -23.98 -14.58
N PHE A 222 -0.41 -22.89 -13.84
CA PHE A 222 -0.42 -22.87 -12.37
C PHE A 222 -1.85 -22.68 -11.86
N VAL A 223 -2.60 -21.79 -12.47
CA VAL A 223 -4.01 -21.51 -12.14
C VAL A 223 -4.83 -22.80 -12.18
N ASP A 224 -4.63 -23.67 -13.17
CA ASP A 224 -5.31 -24.96 -13.31
C ASP A 224 -5.07 -25.91 -12.11
N LEU A 225 -4.03 -25.66 -11.29
CA LEU A 225 -3.68 -26.45 -10.11
C LEU A 225 -4.06 -25.74 -8.80
N MET A 226 -4.65 -24.57 -8.86
CA MET A 226 -5.09 -23.75 -7.72
C MET A 226 -6.61 -23.80 -7.54
N PRO A 227 -7.16 -23.36 -6.38
CA PRO A 227 -8.60 -23.22 -6.22
C PRO A 227 -9.15 -22.14 -7.18
N GLY A 228 -10.37 -22.32 -7.68
CA GLY A 228 -11.03 -21.33 -8.53
C GLY A 228 -11.42 -20.04 -7.79
N GLU A 229 -11.49 -20.07 -6.45
CA GLU A 229 -11.70 -18.88 -5.63
C GLU A 229 -10.34 -18.35 -5.15
N THR A 230 -10.10 -17.04 -5.37
CA THR A 230 -8.77 -16.43 -5.23
C THR A 230 -8.74 -15.23 -4.29
N GLU A 231 -9.82 -15.02 -3.55
CA GLU A 231 -9.92 -13.94 -2.58
C GLU A 231 -8.88 -14.13 -1.46
N TYR A 232 -8.37 -13.00 -0.94
CA TYR A 232 -7.36 -12.98 0.10
C TYR A 232 -7.68 -13.93 1.27
N ASN A 233 -8.93 -13.89 1.76
CA ASN A 233 -9.34 -14.72 2.89
C ASN A 233 -9.26 -16.22 2.58
N THR A 234 -9.60 -16.64 1.35
CA THR A 234 -9.52 -18.04 0.92
C THR A 234 -8.08 -18.51 0.83
N VAL A 235 -7.22 -17.76 0.15
CA VAL A 235 -5.79 -18.08 0.00
C VAL A 235 -5.11 -18.14 1.36
N ASN A 236 -5.32 -17.11 2.19
CA ASN A 236 -4.75 -17.04 3.54
C ASN A 236 -5.22 -18.21 4.42
N THR A 237 -6.53 -18.52 4.41
CA THR A 237 -7.08 -19.66 5.17
C THR A 237 -6.48 -20.99 4.73
N LEU A 238 -6.33 -21.23 3.42
CA LEU A 238 -5.72 -22.47 2.92
C LEU A 238 -4.28 -22.63 3.42
N PHE A 239 -3.50 -21.55 3.42
CA PHE A 239 -2.13 -21.57 3.92
C PHE A 239 -2.10 -21.77 5.45
N LEU A 240 -2.87 -21.00 6.21
CA LEU A 240 -2.91 -21.07 7.68
C LEU A 240 -3.43 -22.43 8.22
N GLU A 241 -4.35 -23.07 7.51
CA GLU A 241 -4.85 -24.40 7.87
C GLU A 241 -3.93 -25.54 7.40
N GLY A 242 -2.80 -25.22 6.76
CA GLY A 242 -1.87 -26.21 6.20
C GLY A 242 -2.45 -27.01 5.04
N LYS A 243 -3.41 -26.45 4.32
CA LYS A 243 -3.99 -26.99 3.09
C LYS A 243 -3.24 -26.53 1.83
N ALA A 244 -2.39 -25.51 1.95
CA ALA A 244 -1.44 -25.09 0.95
C ALA A 244 -0.02 -25.19 1.54
N ASP A 245 0.92 -25.70 0.76
CA ASP A 245 2.29 -25.90 1.20
C ASP A 245 3.11 -24.62 1.07
N ALA A 246 2.81 -23.81 0.03
CA ALA A 246 3.45 -22.52 -0.23
C ALA A 246 2.43 -21.50 -0.78
N THR A 247 2.82 -20.23 -0.69
CA THR A 247 2.04 -19.09 -1.22
C THR A 247 2.96 -17.93 -1.61
N ILE A 248 2.50 -17.07 -2.50
CA ILE A 248 3.03 -15.71 -2.64
C ILE A 248 2.16 -14.80 -1.78
N GLY A 249 2.79 -14.10 -0.83
CA GLY A 249 2.08 -13.24 0.12
C GLY A 249 2.96 -12.13 0.68
N GLY A 250 2.35 -11.14 1.29
CA GLY A 250 3.07 -10.01 1.89
C GLY A 250 3.29 -10.16 3.39
N PRO A 251 4.06 -9.26 4.03
CA PRO A 251 4.39 -9.31 5.45
C PRO A 251 3.15 -9.27 6.35
N TRP A 252 2.04 -8.70 5.88
CA TRP A 252 0.75 -8.68 6.61
C TRP A 252 0.17 -10.07 6.91
N MET A 253 0.61 -11.14 6.22
CA MET A 253 0.21 -12.51 6.51
C MET A 253 0.96 -13.11 7.71
N VAL A 254 2.14 -12.59 8.02
CA VAL A 254 3.06 -13.19 9.00
C VAL A 254 2.51 -13.22 10.42
N PRO A 255 1.86 -12.17 10.94
CA PRO A 255 1.24 -12.23 12.27
C PRO A 255 0.24 -13.39 12.40
N SER A 256 -0.61 -13.60 11.39
CA SER A 256 -1.57 -14.69 11.35
C SER A 256 -0.89 -16.07 11.22
N ALA A 257 0.18 -16.16 10.41
CA ALA A 257 0.95 -17.40 10.27
C ALA A 257 1.65 -17.78 11.60
N ARG A 258 2.23 -16.82 12.30
CA ARG A 258 2.82 -17.01 13.63
C ARG A 258 1.75 -17.45 14.66
N ALA A 259 0.58 -16.81 14.66
CA ALA A 259 -0.53 -17.17 15.56
C ALA A 259 -1.08 -18.57 15.27
N ALA A 260 -1.03 -19.03 14.02
CA ALA A 260 -1.40 -20.38 13.61
C ALA A 260 -0.27 -21.42 13.80
N GLU A 261 0.85 -21.04 14.43
CA GLU A 261 2.03 -21.89 14.67
C GLU A 261 2.59 -22.53 13.38
N ILE A 262 2.51 -21.80 12.25
CA ILE A 262 3.12 -22.22 10.99
C ILE A 262 4.65 -22.13 11.14
N ASP A 263 5.35 -23.23 10.82
CA ASP A 263 6.82 -23.21 10.64
C ASP A 263 7.13 -22.53 9.31
N LEU A 264 7.14 -21.18 9.35
CA LEU A 264 7.21 -20.33 8.18
C LEU A 264 8.63 -20.27 7.62
N GLY A 265 8.79 -20.66 6.36
CA GLY A 265 9.97 -20.42 5.56
C GLY A 265 9.71 -19.28 4.56
N ILE A 266 10.75 -18.54 4.24
CA ILE A 266 10.73 -17.47 3.22
C ILE A 266 11.86 -17.76 2.24
N ALA A 267 11.59 -17.64 0.95
CA ALA A 267 12.57 -17.89 -0.09
C ALA A 267 12.56 -16.78 -1.16
N ALA A 268 13.61 -16.78 -1.97
CA ALA A 268 13.66 -15.94 -3.15
C ALA A 268 12.54 -16.31 -4.13
N MET A 269 12.05 -15.34 -4.87
CA MET A 269 11.06 -15.56 -5.92
C MET A 269 11.61 -16.48 -7.01
N PRO A 270 10.82 -17.46 -7.49
CA PRO A 270 11.26 -18.36 -8.57
C PRO A 270 11.60 -17.60 -9.84
N VAL A 271 12.60 -18.13 -10.58
CA VAL A 271 13.03 -17.59 -11.87
C VAL A 271 12.18 -18.21 -12.99
N VAL A 272 11.69 -17.40 -13.90
CA VAL A 272 10.99 -17.87 -15.12
C VAL A 272 12.01 -18.48 -16.07
N ASP A 273 11.91 -19.79 -16.33
CA ASP A 273 12.92 -20.53 -17.08
C ASP A 273 13.14 -19.99 -18.51
N SER A 274 12.08 -19.53 -19.17
CA SER A 274 12.15 -19.04 -20.55
C SER A 274 12.79 -17.66 -20.68
N THR A 275 12.77 -16.83 -19.65
CA THR A 275 13.28 -15.46 -19.69
C THR A 275 14.55 -15.29 -18.86
N GLY A 276 14.80 -16.18 -17.90
CA GLY A 276 15.88 -16.05 -16.91
C GLY A 276 15.65 -14.93 -15.90
N LYS A 277 14.46 -14.30 -15.87
CA LYS A 277 14.09 -13.26 -14.89
C LYS A 277 13.33 -13.91 -13.74
N ALA A 278 13.56 -13.41 -12.52
CA ALA A 278 12.73 -13.80 -11.39
C ALA A 278 11.30 -13.25 -11.54
N LEU A 279 10.32 -13.91 -10.92
CA LEU A 279 9.04 -13.30 -10.67
C LEU A 279 9.28 -12.02 -9.86
N ALA A 280 8.93 -10.87 -10.41
CA ALA A 280 9.23 -9.57 -9.83
C ALA A 280 7.94 -8.88 -9.35
N PRO A 281 7.59 -9.01 -8.05
CA PRO A 281 6.37 -8.41 -7.53
C PRO A 281 6.46 -6.87 -7.53
N TYR A 282 5.32 -6.20 -7.38
CA TYR A 282 5.33 -4.79 -7.04
C TYR A 282 5.90 -4.57 -5.63
N SER A 283 6.62 -3.47 -5.46
CA SER A 283 6.95 -2.92 -4.14
C SER A 283 6.08 -1.71 -3.85
N GLY A 284 5.57 -1.63 -2.61
CA GLY A 284 4.76 -0.54 -2.11
C GLY A 284 5.45 0.18 -0.96
N VAL A 285 5.44 1.52 -0.98
CA VAL A 285 5.87 2.34 0.15
C VAL A 285 4.63 2.77 0.91
N GLN A 286 4.54 2.33 2.16
CA GLN A 286 3.48 2.73 3.08
C GLN A 286 3.91 3.97 3.82
N GLY A 287 3.05 4.95 3.89
CA GLY A 287 3.36 6.20 4.58
C GLY A 287 2.13 6.97 4.98
N ILE A 288 2.35 8.08 5.66
CA ILE A 288 1.30 8.95 6.13
C ILE A 288 1.19 10.19 5.25
N HIS A 289 -0.02 10.49 4.85
CA HIS A 289 -0.41 11.67 4.08
C HIS A 289 -1.18 12.63 4.96
N VAL A 290 -1.09 13.92 4.66
CA VAL A 290 -1.86 14.95 5.36
C VAL A 290 -2.83 15.62 4.38
N LEU A 291 -4.08 15.80 4.78
CA LEU A 291 -5.04 16.52 3.98
C LEU A 291 -4.80 18.03 4.13
N LYS A 292 -5.08 18.76 3.06
CA LYS A 292 -4.78 20.19 2.93
C LYS A 292 -5.35 21.03 4.07
N PHE A 293 -6.62 20.82 4.42
CA PHE A 293 -7.26 21.61 5.50
C PHE A 293 -6.68 21.26 6.89
N ALA A 294 -6.19 20.04 7.13
CA ALA A 294 -5.52 19.69 8.38
C ALA A 294 -4.14 20.37 8.46
N ALA A 295 -3.38 20.37 7.36
CA ALA A 295 -2.11 21.10 7.27
C ALA A 295 -2.29 22.61 7.52
N GLU A 296 -3.40 23.19 7.06
CA GLU A 296 -3.72 24.63 7.24
C GLU A 296 -4.24 24.96 8.63
N ASN A 297 -5.13 24.13 9.20
CA ASN A 297 -5.87 24.47 10.43
C ASN A 297 -5.31 23.81 11.70
N LYS A 298 -4.55 22.68 11.56
CA LYS A 298 -3.95 21.92 12.66
C LYS A 298 -2.42 21.80 12.50
N THR A 299 -1.79 22.80 11.88
CA THR A 299 -0.37 22.80 11.48
C THR A 299 0.56 22.35 12.61
N GLU A 300 0.39 22.88 13.81
CA GLU A 300 1.27 22.55 14.94
C GLU A 300 1.11 21.10 15.42
N ALA A 301 -0.11 20.57 15.43
CA ALA A 301 -0.36 19.17 15.77
C ALA A 301 0.22 18.23 14.71
N VAL A 302 0.06 18.57 13.43
CA VAL A 302 0.65 17.81 12.30
C VAL A 302 2.17 17.80 12.39
N LYS A 303 2.82 18.96 12.65
CA LYS A 303 4.28 19.06 12.84
C LYS A 303 4.78 18.23 14.01
N GLN A 304 4.08 18.26 15.14
CA GLN A 304 4.43 17.45 16.31
C GLN A 304 4.34 15.94 15.99
N LEU A 305 3.28 15.51 15.30
CA LEU A 305 3.13 14.13 14.89
C LEU A 305 4.23 13.73 13.91
N PHE A 306 4.51 14.53 12.88
CA PHE A 306 5.56 14.25 11.92
C PHE A 306 6.96 14.18 12.57
N ALA A 307 7.26 15.07 13.51
CA ALA A 307 8.50 15.03 14.27
C ALA A 307 8.65 13.71 15.04
N ALA A 308 7.58 13.21 15.64
CA ALA A 308 7.58 11.90 16.30
C ALA A 308 7.74 10.76 15.31
N LEU A 309 7.06 10.78 14.17
CA LEU A 309 7.11 9.71 13.16
C LEU A 309 8.46 9.66 12.39
N THR A 310 9.28 10.70 12.45
CA THR A 310 10.65 10.67 11.88
C THR A 310 11.71 10.07 12.83
N ASP A 311 11.36 9.81 14.10
CA ASP A 311 12.22 9.09 15.03
C ASP A 311 12.37 7.62 14.59
N PRO A 312 13.60 7.06 14.54
CA PRO A 312 13.80 5.67 14.13
C PRO A 312 13.03 4.63 14.96
N THR A 313 12.69 4.95 16.21
CA THR A 313 11.99 4.03 17.12
C THR A 313 10.66 3.55 16.51
N VAL A 314 9.90 4.43 15.84
CA VAL A 314 8.64 4.03 15.21
C VAL A 314 8.87 3.03 14.07
N GLY A 315 9.90 3.23 13.24
CA GLY A 315 10.25 2.31 12.16
C GLY A 315 10.70 0.94 12.69
N ILE A 316 11.46 0.93 13.79
CA ILE A 316 11.88 -0.29 14.49
C ILE A 316 10.64 -1.04 15.01
N ASP A 317 9.74 -0.35 15.72
CA ASP A 317 8.53 -0.97 16.29
C ASP A 317 7.61 -1.52 15.19
N LEU A 318 7.47 -0.81 14.06
CA LEU A 318 6.70 -1.27 12.91
C LEU A 318 7.33 -2.51 12.26
N ALA A 319 8.65 -2.53 12.07
CA ALA A 319 9.36 -3.69 11.52
C ALA A 319 9.16 -4.94 12.40
N LEU A 320 9.32 -4.81 13.71
CA LEU A 320 9.14 -5.92 14.65
C LEU A 320 7.68 -6.40 14.75
N ALA A 321 6.71 -5.50 14.56
CA ALA A 321 5.29 -5.84 14.61
C ALA A 321 4.80 -6.55 13.34
N SER A 322 5.31 -6.17 12.16
CA SER A 322 4.78 -6.62 10.86
C SER A 322 5.82 -7.28 9.95
N GLY A 323 7.12 -7.16 10.23
CA GLY A 323 8.20 -7.63 9.37
C GLY A 323 8.38 -6.80 8.09
N CYS A 324 7.77 -5.61 8.01
CA CYS A 324 8.01 -4.66 6.93
C CYS A 324 9.43 -4.07 7.04
N ALA A 325 9.93 -3.52 5.95
CA ALA A 325 11.26 -2.90 5.91
C ALA A 325 11.16 -1.39 6.14
N PRO A 326 11.77 -0.84 7.23
CA PRO A 326 11.71 0.59 7.52
C PRO A 326 12.21 1.48 6.38
N ALA A 327 11.53 2.61 6.15
CA ALA A 327 11.97 3.61 5.18
C ALA A 327 13.19 4.42 5.67
N ASN A 328 13.35 4.58 6.98
CA ASN A 328 14.51 5.23 7.59
C ASN A 328 15.64 4.21 7.78
N SER A 329 16.78 4.44 7.12
CA SER A 329 17.92 3.53 7.12
C SER A 329 18.57 3.34 8.49
N THR A 330 18.46 4.30 9.42
CA THR A 330 19.03 4.16 10.78
C THR A 330 18.29 3.10 11.62
N CYS A 331 17.08 2.67 11.23
CA CYS A 331 16.41 1.56 11.89
C CYS A 331 17.17 0.23 11.76
N TYR A 332 18.01 0.09 10.73
CA TYR A 332 18.80 -1.12 10.50
C TYR A 332 20.07 -1.18 11.36
N ASP A 333 20.37 -0.15 12.15
CA ASP A 333 21.41 -0.18 13.17
C ASP A 333 20.95 -0.94 14.43
N ASP A 334 19.63 -1.16 14.59
CA ASP A 334 19.07 -2.02 15.65
C ASP A 334 19.25 -3.49 15.25
N GLU A 335 19.95 -4.27 16.09
CA GLU A 335 20.22 -5.70 15.83
C GLU A 335 18.96 -6.54 15.66
N ARG A 336 17.85 -6.18 16.28
CA ARG A 336 16.58 -6.90 16.16
C ARG A 336 15.99 -6.77 14.75
N VAL A 337 16.14 -5.59 14.14
CA VAL A 337 15.71 -5.31 12.75
C VAL A 337 16.73 -5.89 11.77
N ALA A 338 18.01 -5.67 12.02
CA ALA A 338 19.09 -6.15 11.14
C ALA A 338 19.13 -7.68 11.01
N ASN A 339 18.75 -8.43 12.05
CA ASN A 339 18.77 -9.89 12.08
C ASN A 339 17.37 -10.52 11.87
N ASP A 340 16.32 -9.74 11.66
CA ASP A 340 14.98 -10.28 11.37
C ASP A 340 14.95 -10.90 9.96
N GLU A 341 14.64 -12.19 9.88
CA GLU A 341 14.62 -12.97 8.63
C GLU A 341 13.64 -12.37 7.61
N LEU A 342 12.50 -11.88 8.07
CA LEU A 342 11.46 -11.31 7.21
C LEU A 342 11.87 -9.94 6.65
N VAL A 343 12.45 -9.09 7.50
CA VAL A 343 12.99 -7.78 7.06
C VAL A 343 14.11 -7.97 6.03
N GLN A 344 15.00 -8.95 6.24
CA GLN A 344 16.07 -9.26 5.29
C GLN A 344 15.53 -9.82 3.97
N ALA A 345 14.54 -10.72 4.03
CA ALA A 345 13.87 -11.24 2.84
C ALA A 345 13.15 -10.11 2.07
N MET A 346 12.51 -9.19 2.78
CA MET A 346 11.87 -8.02 2.20
C MET A 346 12.86 -7.14 1.43
N ARG A 347 14.00 -6.84 2.05
CA ARG A 347 15.08 -6.05 1.42
C ARG A 347 15.64 -6.74 0.18
N THR A 348 15.91 -8.04 0.29
CA THR A 348 16.46 -8.82 -0.85
C THR A 348 15.47 -8.88 -2.01
N THR A 349 14.17 -9.09 -1.72
CA THR A 349 13.15 -9.11 -2.77
C THR A 349 12.93 -7.73 -3.38
N ALA A 350 13.08 -6.67 -2.60
CA ALA A 350 12.98 -5.30 -3.11
C ALA A 350 14.03 -4.96 -4.20
N GLU A 351 15.17 -5.67 -4.24
CA GLU A 351 16.18 -5.48 -5.30
C GLU A 351 15.67 -5.92 -6.70
N ILE A 352 14.69 -6.82 -6.75
CA ILE A 352 14.09 -7.31 -8.00
C ILE A 352 12.65 -6.81 -8.19
N ALA A 353 12.02 -6.28 -7.14
CA ALA A 353 10.65 -5.79 -7.18
C ALA A 353 10.55 -4.54 -8.05
N VAL A 354 9.38 -4.35 -8.65
CA VAL A 354 9.07 -3.16 -9.45
C VAL A 354 8.31 -2.17 -8.57
N PRO A 355 8.75 -0.92 -8.42
CA PRO A 355 7.97 0.09 -7.70
C PRO A 355 6.59 0.26 -8.36
N MET A 356 5.54 0.31 -7.56
CA MET A 356 4.22 0.64 -8.11
C MET A 356 4.24 2.06 -8.70
N PRO A 357 3.73 2.29 -9.92
CA PRO A 357 3.59 3.62 -10.44
C PRO A 357 2.66 4.48 -9.57
N ASN A 358 3.07 5.70 -9.23
CA ASN A 358 2.27 6.64 -8.44
C ASN A 358 1.49 7.64 -9.29
N ILE A 359 1.38 7.40 -10.60
CA ILE A 359 0.63 8.22 -11.54
C ILE A 359 -0.88 7.95 -11.46
N PRO A 360 -1.73 8.96 -11.73
CA PRO A 360 -3.19 8.80 -11.65
C PRO A 360 -3.74 7.66 -12.53
N GLU A 361 -3.14 7.41 -13.68
CA GLU A 361 -3.53 6.38 -14.64
C GLU A 361 -3.41 4.97 -14.04
N MET A 362 -2.49 4.74 -13.11
CA MET A 362 -2.37 3.45 -12.42
C MET A 362 -3.63 3.09 -11.64
N ASP A 363 -4.37 4.08 -11.13
CA ASP A 363 -5.60 3.82 -10.35
C ASP A 363 -6.67 3.09 -11.17
N VAL A 364 -6.80 3.41 -12.46
CA VAL A 364 -7.75 2.70 -13.33
C VAL A 364 -7.22 1.34 -13.78
N MET A 365 -5.89 1.19 -13.86
CA MET A 365 -5.27 -0.07 -14.29
C MET A 365 -5.49 -1.22 -13.30
N TRP A 366 -5.63 -0.94 -12.00
CA TRP A 366 -5.99 -1.97 -11.02
C TRP A 366 -7.28 -2.70 -11.40
N THR A 367 -8.31 -1.95 -11.81
CA THR A 367 -9.59 -2.51 -12.24
C THR A 367 -9.48 -3.19 -13.61
N VAL A 368 -8.79 -2.57 -14.56
CA VAL A 368 -8.64 -3.12 -15.91
C VAL A 368 -7.93 -4.48 -15.89
N VAL A 369 -6.82 -4.57 -15.15
CA VAL A 369 -6.05 -5.82 -15.03
C VAL A 369 -6.82 -6.86 -14.23
N GLY A 370 -7.50 -6.48 -13.14
CA GLY A 370 -8.37 -7.38 -12.39
C GLY A 370 -9.47 -8.01 -13.27
N ASN A 371 -10.10 -7.21 -14.13
CA ASN A 371 -11.08 -7.72 -15.10
C ASN A 371 -10.46 -8.67 -16.13
N LEU A 372 -9.28 -8.33 -16.68
CA LEU A 372 -8.53 -9.18 -17.60
C LEU A 372 -8.22 -10.54 -16.98
N LEU A 373 -7.69 -10.52 -15.75
CA LEU A 373 -7.35 -11.76 -15.02
C LEU A 373 -8.58 -12.59 -14.68
N THR A 374 -9.69 -11.95 -14.30
CA THR A 374 -10.98 -12.63 -14.07
C THR A 374 -11.48 -13.30 -15.35
N ASP A 375 -11.42 -12.61 -16.47
CA ASP A 375 -11.85 -13.14 -17.75
C ASP A 375 -10.99 -14.36 -18.16
N VAL A 376 -9.68 -14.28 -18.04
CA VAL A 376 -8.75 -15.35 -18.44
C VAL A 376 -8.73 -16.48 -17.40
N ASN A 377 -8.47 -16.17 -16.13
CA ASN A 377 -8.16 -17.16 -15.09
C ASN A 377 -9.41 -17.83 -14.49
N LEU A 378 -10.52 -17.10 -14.39
CA LEU A 378 -11.75 -17.62 -13.77
C LEU A 378 -12.82 -17.99 -14.79
N SER A 379 -12.95 -17.20 -15.86
CA SER A 379 -13.99 -17.43 -16.88
C SER A 379 -13.51 -18.25 -18.07
N GLY A 380 -12.20 -18.53 -18.19
CA GLY A 380 -11.61 -19.30 -19.27
C GLY A 380 -11.78 -18.67 -20.66
N LYS A 381 -11.90 -17.33 -20.73
CA LYS A 381 -12.02 -16.62 -22.00
C LYS A 381 -10.69 -16.61 -22.77
N ASP A 382 -10.77 -16.43 -24.06
CA ASP A 382 -9.60 -16.32 -24.92
C ASP A 382 -8.71 -15.12 -24.52
N ILE A 383 -7.39 -15.33 -24.46
CA ILE A 383 -6.43 -14.33 -24.00
C ILE A 383 -6.34 -13.15 -24.98
N GLU A 384 -6.38 -13.41 -26.31
CA GLU A 384 -6.26 -12.35 -27.31
C GLU A 384 -7.49 -11.42 -27.27
N GLU A 385 -8.70 -12.01 -27.16
CA GLU A 385 -9.94 -11.26 -27.06
C GLU A 385 -10.02 -10.47 -25.74
N SER A 386 -9.69 -11.09 -24.60
CA SER A 386 -9.71 -10.48 -23.27
C SER A 386 -8.67 -9.36 -23.16
N PHE A 387 -7.46 -9.56 -23.68
CA PHE A 387 -6.42 -8.56 -23.71
C PHE A 387 -6.81 -7.35 -24.60
N ALA A 388 -7.35 -7.59 -25.77
CA ALA A 388 -7.83 -6.50 -26.66
C ALA A 388 -8.94 -5.68 -26.00
N ALA A 389 -9.85 -6.32 -25.28
CA ALA A 389 -10.91 -5.64 -24.52
C ALA A 389 -10.33 -4.82 -23.36
N ALA A 390 -9.36 -5.37 -22.60
CA ALA A 390 -8.67 -4.69 -21.51
C ALA A 390 -7.90 -3.47 -22.00
N LEU A 391 -7.11 -3.59 -23.07
CA LEU A 391 -6.37 -2.48 -23.66
C LEU A 391 -7.31 -1.36 -24.14
N LYS A 392 -8.43 -1.73 -24.77
CA LYS A 392 -9.45 -0.75 -25.16
C LYS A 392 -10.05 -0.02 -23.97
N GLN A 393 -10.39 -0.76 -22.90
CA GLN A 393 -10.92 -0.21 -21.66
C GLN A 393 -9.92 0.74 -21.00
N ALA A 394 -8.64 0.33 -20.89
CA ALA A 394 -7.57 1.15 -20.34
C ALA A 394 -7.46 2.49 -21.06
N ASN A 395 -7.34 2.46 -22.39
CA ASN A 395 -7.24 3.69 -23.20
C ASN A 395 -8.46 4.60 -23.02
N GLN A 396 -9.67 4.04 -22.99
CA GLN A 396 -10.89 4.83 -22.78
C GLN A 396 -10.93 5.51 -21.41
N LEU A 397 -10.54 4.80 -20.35
CA LEU A 397 -10.52 5.34 -19.00
C LEU A 397 -9.43 6.41 -18.84
N ILE A 398 -8.23 6.15 -19.32
CA ILE A 398 -7.09 7.10 -19.29
C ILE A 398 -7.44 8.37 -20.10
N ASP A 399 -8.04 8.23 -21.28
CA ASP A 399 -8.44 9.39 -22.08
C ASP A 399 -9.55 10.22 -21.41
N SER A 400 -10.40 9.60 -20.59
CA SER A 400 -11.42 10.31 -19.83
C SER A 400 -10.88 11.11 -18.64
N MET A 401 -9.62 10.88 -18.25
CA MET A 401 -8.94 11.62 -17.17
C MET A 401 -8.29 12.91 -17.66
N LYS A 402 -8.09 13.06 -18.98
CA LYS A 402 -7.50 14.25 -19.62
C LYS A 402 -8.54 15.34 -19.86
#